data_ac3de886a9dc9086562a923d1c632150
#
_entry.id   ac3de886a9dc9086562a923d1c632150
#
_cell.length_a   1.000
_cell.length_b   1.000
_cell.length_c   1.000
_cell.angle_alpha   90.00
_cell.angle_beta   90.00
_cell.angle_gamma   90.00
#
_symmetry.space_group_name_H-M   'P 1'
#
loop_
_entity.id
_entity.type
_entity.pdbx_description
1 polymer ?
#
loop_
_entity_poly.entity_id
_entity_poly.type
_entity_poly.pdbx_seq_one_letter_code
_entity_poly.pdbx_strand_id
1 'polypeptide(L)'
;MSRYAYGYCGMPCALCTRCRTEGSSRCPGCSCDGYYTVPCKVHRCVREKGLDHCGQCGEFPCPKLGKMGDFRDLDTGRVKERTCRAVAAEGLPAWLAEYEEKADLLTLALERYNNGRMKRYLCELFLQQDLDTLRRIMARAEALEGADSKELGRAFQALV
;
A
#
# COMPACT_ATOMS: atom_id res chain seq x y z
N MET A 1 -4.26 -9.79 13.71
CA MET A 1 -4.97 -9.08 12.62
C MET A 1 -4.23 -7.78 12.33
N SER A 2 -4.10 -7.41 11.07
CA SER A 2 -3.45 -6.13 10.71
C SER A 2 -4.33 -4.93 11.10
N ARG A 3 -3.69 -3.84 11.55
CA ARG A 3 -4.34 -2.54 11.80
C ARG A 3 -4.85 -1.88 10.51
N TYR A 4 -4.28 -2.25 9.39
CA TYR A 4 -4.59 -1.71 8.07
C TYR A 4 -5.15 -2.78 7.14
N ALA A 5 -6.14 -2.39 6.33
CA ALA A 5 -6.68 -3.25 5.30
C ALA A 5 -5.64 -3.54 4.21
N TYR A 6 -5.63 -4.75 3.70
CA TYR A 6 -4.81 -5.19 2.57
C TYR A 6 -5.62 -6.03 1.58
N GLY A 7 -5.14 -6.14 0.37
CA GLY A 7 -5.75 -7.01 -0.64
C GLY A 7 -5.19 -8.42 -0.57
N TYR A 8 -6.04 -9.43 -0.59
CA TYR A 8 -5.60 -10.83 -0.66
C TYR A 8 -4.73 -11.13 -1.89
N CYS A 9 -4.79 -10.28 -2.90
CA CYS A 9 -3.93 -10.32 -4.09
C CYS A 9 -2.53 -9.70 -3.89
N GLY A 10 -2.18 -9.27 -2.68
CA GLY A 10 -0.93 -8.58 -2.39
C GLY A 10 -0.98 -7.07 -2.53
N MET A 11 -2.16 -6.46 -2.69
CA MET A 11 -2.27 -5.00 -2.72
C MET A 11 -2.14 -4.41 -1.31
N PRO A 12 -1.13 -3.55 -1.04
CA PRO A 12 -1.00 -2.85 0.23
C PRO A 12 -1.98 -1.66 0.25
N CYS A 13 -3.24 -1.93 0.58
CA CYS A 13 -4.35 -0.98 0.43
C CYS A 13 -4.13 0.35 1.16
N ALA A 14 -3.52 0.36 2.35
CA ALA A 14 -3.24 1.59 3.09
C ALA A 14 -2.20 2.50 2.42
N LEU A 15 -1.45 2.01 1.43
CA LEU A 15 -0.56 2.82 0.62
C LEU A 15 -1.21 3.31 -0.69
N CYS A 16 -2.49 2.98 -0.92
CA CYS A 16 -3.22 3.33 -2.12
C CYS A 16 -3.99 4.65 -1.97
N THR A 17 -3.99 5.48 -3.00
CA THR A 17 -4.71 6.77 -3.03
C THR A 17 -6.19 6.64 -2.70
N ARG A 18 -6.86 5.54 -3.12
CA ARG A 18 -8.29 5.32 -2.83
C ARG A 18 -8.55 4.99 -1.37
N CYS A 19 -7.67 4.26 -0.72
CA CYS A 19 -7.79 3.98 0.71
C CYS A 19 -7.52 5.25 1.54
N ARG A 20 -6.70 6.16 0.99
CA ARG A 20 -6.37 7.46 1.58
C ARG A 20 -7.31 8.59 1.14
N THR A 21 -8.39 8.28 0.41
CA THR A 21 -9.43 9.25 0.08
C THR A 21 -10.38 9.43 1.26
N GLU A 22 -10.84 10.64 1.47
CA GLU A 22 -11.84 10.98 2.48
C GLU A 22 -13.25 10.85 1.94
N GLY A 23 -14.23 10.67 2.83
CA GLY A 23 -15.65 10.60 2.50
C GLY A 23 -16.12 9.24 1.97
N SER A 24 -17.32 9.23 1.39
CA SER A 24 -18.04 8.00 0.98
C SER A 24 -17.38 7.23 -0.17
N SER A 25 -16.48 7.87 -0.94
CA SER A 25 -15.73 7.23 -2.02
C SER A 25 -14.48 6.47 -1.56
N ARG A 26 -14.19 6.48 -0.27
CA ARG A 26 -13.06 5.78 0.32
C ARG A 26 -13.19 4.28 0.08
N CYS A 27 -12.11 3.65 -0.41
CA CYS A 27 -12.02 2.20 -0.48
C CYS A 27 -11.56 1.65 0.89
N PRO A 28 -12.35 0.82 1.57
CA PRO A 28 -11.97 0.25 2.86
C PRO A 28 -10.94 -0.88 2.74
N GLY A 29 -10.72 -1.43 1.54
CA GLY A 29 -9.81 -2.55 1.29
C GLY A 29 -10.50 -3.92 1.36
N CYS A 30 -9.87 -4.91 0.71
CA CYS A 30 -10.52 -6.23 0.52
C CYS A 30 -10.57 -7.11 1.77
N SER A 31 -9.72 -6.84 2.77
CA SER A 31 -9.72 -7.56 4.05
C SER A 31 -10.69 -6.99 5.08
N CYS A 32 -11.38 -5.88 4.77
CA CYS A 32 -12.43 -5.36 5.63
C CYS A 32 -13.71 -6.18 5.49
N ASP A 33 -14.27 -6.59 6.60
CA ASP A 33 -15.52 -7.35 6.64
C ASP A 33 -16.68 -6.57 5.97
N GLY A 34 -17.47 -7.28 5.19
CA GLY A 34 -18.67 -6.74 4.53
C GLY A 34 -18.41 -5.82 3.32
N TYR A 35 -17.16 -5.54 2.98
CA TYR A 35 -16.86 -4.62 1.88
C TYR A 35 -17.05 -5.22 0.49
N TYR A 36 -16.97 -6.55 0.36
CA TYR A 36 -16.79 -7.12 -0.98
C TYR A 36 -18.10 -7.16 -1.77
N THR A 37 -18.39 -6.12 -2.55
CA THR A 37 -19.54 -6.01 -3.46
C THR A 37 -19.20 -6.35 -4.91
N VAL A 38 -17.92 -6.43 -5.27
CA VAL A 38 -17.47 -6.71 -6.65
C VAL A 38 -16.90 -8.12 -6.74
N PRO A 39 -17.36 -8.95 -7.70
CA PRO A 39 -16.83 -10.29 -7.89
C PRO A 39 -15.36 -10.27 -8.28
N CYS A 40 -14.44 -10.52 -7.33
CA CYS A 40 -13.03 -10.67 -7.60
C CYS A 40 -12.63 -12.15 -7.54
N LYS A 41 -12.14 -12.67 -8.66
CA LYS A 41 -11.71 -14.07 -8.78
C LYS A 41 -10.58 -14.43 -7.79
N VAL A 42 -9.70 -13.48 -7.50
CA VAL A 42 -8.60 -13.69 -6.54
C VAL A 42 -9.13 -13.72 -5.12
N HIS A 43 -9.96 -12.76 -4.72
CA HIS A 43 -10.58 -12.74 -3.41
C HIS A 43 -11.33 -14.05 -3.12
N ARG A 44 -12.21 -14.46 -4.04
CA ARG A 44 -12.95 -15.72 -3.91
C ARG A 44 -12.03 -16.92 -3.79
N CYS A 45 -11.02 -17.02 -4.67
CA CYS A 45 -10.06 -18.13 -4.68
C CYS A 45 -9.29 -18.27 -3.34
N VAL A 46 -8.86 -17.16 -2.76
CA VAL A 46 -8.14 -17.14 -1.48
C VAL A 46 -9.06 -17.60 -0.35
N ARG A 47 -10.30 -17.10 -0.33
CA ARG A 47 -11.30 -17.48 0.67
C ARG A 47 -11.71 -18.96 0.57
N GLU A 48 -11.94 -19.47 -0.64
CA GLU A 48 -12.28 -20.88 -0.89
C GLU A 48 -11.14 -21.83 -0.45
N LYS A 49 -9.88 -21.38 -0.52
CA LYS A 49 -8.71 -22.13 -0.07
C LYS A 49 -8.43 -21.98 1.45
N GLY A 50 -9.21 -21.21 2.18
CA GLY A 50 -8.99 -20.95 3.60
C GLY A 50 -7.68 -20.18 3.89
N LEU A 51 -7.23 -19.36 2.92
CA LEU A 51 -6.02 -18.55 3.03
C LEU A 51 -6.37 -17.10 3.34
N ASP A 52 -5.38 -16.37 3.84
CA ASP A 52 -5.48 -14.92 4.08
C ASP A 52 -4.75 -14.08 3.01
N HIS A 53 -3.92 -14.73 2.18
CA HIS A 53 -3.11 -14.02 1.18
C HIS A 53 -2.64 -14.95 0.05
N CYS A 54 -2.58 -14.44 -1.20
CA CYS A 54 -2.11 -15.22 -2.36
C CYS A 54 -0.66 -15.72 -2.21
N GLY A 55 0.18 -15.00 -1.47
CA GLY A 55 1.56 -15.43 -1.20
C GLY A 55 1.67 -16.70 -0.34
N GLN A 56 0.60 -17.09 0.36
CA GLN A 56 0.53 -18.35 1.11
C GLN A 56 0.15 -19.56 0.24
N CYS A 57 -0.27 -19.29 -1.02
CA CYS A 57 -0.78 -20.33 -1.91
C CYS A 57 0.35 -21.10 -2.56
N GLY A 58 0.35 -22.44 -2.45
CA GLY A 58 1.32 -23.30 -3.13
C GLY A 58 1.28 -23.27 -4.67
N GLU A 59 0.23 -22.69 -5.25
CA GLU A 59 0.12 -22.48 -6.70
C GLU A 59 0.63 -21.11 -7.16
N PHE A 60 1.14 -20.27 -6.25
CA PHE A 60 1.72 -18.99 -6.61
C PHE A 60 3.13 -19.17 -7.23
N PRO A 61 3.48 -18.47 -8.35
CA PRO A 61 2.66 -17.53 -9.14
C PRO A 61 1.63 -18.26 -10.01
N CYS A 62 0.43 -17.69 -10.14
CA CYS A 62 -0.66 -18.32 -10.88
C CYS A 62 -1.30 -17.38 -11.92
N PRO A 63 -1.95 -17.94 -12.98
CA PRO A 63 -2.56 -17.14 -14.04
C PRO A 63 -3.70 -16.23 -13.56
N LYS A 64 -4.38 -16.56 -12.46
CA LYS A 64 -5.45 -15.71 -11.91
C LYS A 64 -4.90 -14.38 -11.40
N LEU A 65 -3.77 -14.43 -10.70
CA LEU A 65 -3.08 -13.23 -10.22
C LEU A 65 -2.44 -12.46 -11.36
N GLY A 66 -1.77 -13.14 -12.30
CA GLY A 66 -1.11 -12.52 -13.44
C GLY A 66 -2.04 -11.77 -14.40
N LYS A 67 -3.33 -12.15 -14.43
CA LYS A 67 -4.37 -11.43 -15.21
C LYS A 67 -4.93 -10.20 -14.52
N MET A 68 -4.55 -9.95 -13.27
CA MET A 68 -4.92 -8.72 -12.55
C MET A 68 -3.98 -7.60 -12.97
N GLY A 69 -4.40 -6.83 -13.95
CA GLY A 69 -3.67 -5.63 -14.40
C GLY A 69 -3.48 -4.57 -13.33
N ASP A 70 -2.89 -3.48 -13.73
CA ASP A 70 -2.70 -2.32 -12.87
C ASP A 70 -4.00 -1.68 -12.44
N PHE A 71 -4.00 -1.10 -11.26
CA PHE A 71 -5.15 -0.42 -10.74
C PHE A 71 -5.07 1.08 -11.08
N ARG A 72 -5.78 1.47 -12.14
CA ARG A 72 -5.78 2.84 -12.68
C ARG A 72 -4.34 3.28 -13.02
N ASP A 73 -3.90 4.39 -12.44
CA ASP A 73 -2.64 5.06 -12.76
C ASP A 73 -1.45 4.62 -11.90
N LEU A 74 -1.61 3.59 -11.07
CA LEU A 74 -0.55 3.07 -10.20
C LEU A 74 -0.04 1.73 -10.74
N ASP A 75 1.27 1.54 -10.80
CA ASP A 75 1.92 0.26 -11.12
C ASP A 75 1.67 -0.77 -9.99
N THR A 76 0.42 -1.21 -9.91
CA THR A 76 -0.02 -2.14 -8.85
C THR A 76 0.19 -3.60 -9.21
N GLY A 77 0.42 -3.91 -10.48
CA GLY A 77 0.71 -5.27 -10.93
C GLY A 77 2.01 -5.79 -10.33
N ARG A 78 3.09 -5.05 -10.49
CA ARG A 78 4.40 -5.35 -9.91
C ARG A 78 4.39 -5.33 -8.39
N VAL A 79 3.68 -4.38 -7.78
CA VAL A 79 3.55 -4.29 -6.31
C VAL A 79 2.88 -5.53 -5.76
N LYS A 80 1.77 -5.99 -6.34
CA LYS A 80 1.06 -7.20 -5.93
C LYS A 80 1.94 -8.44 -6.02
N GLU A 81 2.66 -8.61 -7.13
CA GLU A 81 3.57 -9.74 -7.30
C GLU A 81 4.72 -9.70 -6.28
N ARG A 82 5.38 -8.55 -6.09
CA ARG A 82 6.45 -8.37 -5.10
C ARG A 82 5.96 -8.71 -3.69
N THR A 83 4.79 -8.21 -3.30
CA THR A 83 4.18 -8.51 -2.01
C THR A 83 3.89 -10.01 -1.84
N CYS A 84 3.32 -10.66 -2.86
CA CYS A 84 3.08 -12.10 -2.79
C CYS A 84 4.38 -12.90 -2.66
N ARG A 85 5.46 -12.48 -3.33
CA ARG A 85 6.79 -13.11 -3.18
C ARG A 85 7.36 -12.91 -1.78
N ALA A 86 7.24 -11.72 -1.20
CA ALA A 86 7.67 -11.45 0.17
C ALA A 86 6.91 -12.33 1.17
N VAL A 87 5.58 -12.40 1.06
CA VAL A 87 4.77 -13.27 1.92
C VAL A 87 5.12 -14.75 1.74
N ALA A 88 5.42 -15.20 0.52
CA ALA A 88 5.85 -16.58 0.28
C ALA A 88 7.22 -16.91 0.90
N ALA A 89 8.13 -15.93 0.94
CA ALA A 89 9.49 -16.11 1.46
C ALA A 89 9.56 -15.95 2.99
N GLU A 90 8.89 -14.95 3.55
CA GLU A 90 9.06 -14.51 4.93
C GLU A 90 7.83 -14.75 5.81
N GLY A 91 6.70 -15.10 5.19
CA GLY A 91 5.42 -15.28 5.84
C GLY A 91 4.60 -14.00 5.97
N LEU A 92 3.28 -14.17 6.09
CA LEU A 92 2.34 -13.06 6.20
C LEU A 92 2.59 -12.15 7.42
N PRO A 93 2.91 -12.66 8.62
CA PRO A 93 3.16 -11.79 9.79
C PRO A 93 4.35 -10.84 9.61
N ALA A 94 5.45 -11.29 9.02
CA ALA A 94 6.63 -10.45 8.78
C ALA A 94 6.31 -9.34 7.79
N TRP A 95 5.68 -9.68 6.67
CA TRP A 95 5.23 -8.68 5.71
C TRP A 95 4.23 -7.68 6.31
N LEU A 96 3.29 -8.11 7.15
CA LEU A 96 2.34 -7.22 7.80
C LEU A 96 3.02 -6.21 8.71
N ALA A 97 4.05 -6.60 9.45
CA ALA A 97 4.81 -5.68 10.31
C ALA A 97 5.46 -4.56 9.49
N GLU A 98 6.15 -4.90 8.39
CA GLU A 98 6.74 -3.91 7.47
C GLU A 98 5.66 -3.00 6.84
N TYR A 99 4.58 -3.61 6.38
CA TYR A 99 3.47 -2.89 5.75
C TYR A 99 2.81 -1.87 6.69
N GLU A 100 2.59 -2.25 7.95
CA GLU A 100 1.99 -1.37 8.94
C GLU A 100 2.89 -0.18 9.25
N GLU A 101 4.20 -0.39 9.36
CA GLU A 101 5.14 0.71 9.55
C GLU A 101 5.17 1.66 8.34
N LYS A 102 5.18 1.13 7.11
CA LYS A 102 5.05 1.95 5.91
C LYS A 102 3.76 2.77 5.91
N ALA A 103 2.65 2.20 6.35
CA ALA A 103 1.37 2.88 6.41
C ALA A 103 1.35 4.00 7.47
N ASP A 104 2.01 3.80 8.61
CA ASP A 104 2.19 4.83 9.64
C ASP A 104 3.05 5.99 9.11
N LEU A 105 4.20 5.68 8.50
CA LEU A 105 5.07 6.70 7.89
C LEU A 105 4.37 7.48 6.78
N LEU A 106 3.56 6.80 5.94
CA LEU A 106 2.76 7.50 4.93
C LEU A 106 1.72 8.42 5.56
N THR A 107 1.12 8.03 6.68
CA THR A 107 0.18 8.89 7.40
C THR A 107 0.87 10.19 7.84
N LEU A 108 2.03 10.09 8.48
CA LEU A 108 2.85 11.24 8.86
C LEU A 108 3.24 12.11 7.65
N ALA A 109 3.64 11.48 6.53
CA ALA A 109 4.00 12.20 5.32
C ALA A 109 2.80 12.96 4.71
N LEU A 110 1.61 12.35 4.71
CA LEU A 110 0.39 13.00 4.23
C LEU A 110 -0.05 14.16 5.12
N GLU A 111 0.08 14.04 6.43
CA GLU A 111 -0.28 15.10 7.39
C GLU A 111 0.68 16.29 7.28
N ARG A 112 1.99 16.04 7.15
CA ARG A 112 3.00 17.08 7.24
C ARG A 112 3.39 17.69 5.91
N TYR A 113 3.49 16.89 4.84
CA TYR A 113 4.08 17.31 3.56
C TYR A 113 3.09 17.39 2.40
N ASN A 114 1.84 16.95 2.57
CA ASN A 114 0.84 17.01 1.52
C ASN A 114 0.28 18.45 1.38
N ASN A 115 0.67 19.12 0.33
CA ASN A 115 0.19 20.47 -0.02
C ASN A 115 -1.18 20.49 -0.73
N GLY A 116 -1.98 19.43 -0.58
CA GLY A 116 -3.27 19.24 -1.27
C GLY A 116 -3.16 18.59 -2.66
N ARG A 117 -1.96 18.45 -3.22
CA ARG A 117 -1.72 17.86 -4.56
C ARG A 117 -0.75 16.68 -4.55
N MET A 118 -0.09 16.41 -3.42
CA MET A 118 0.97 15.41 -3.32
C MET A 118 0.48 14.01 -2.92
N LYS A 119 -0.80 13.82 -2.62
CA LYS A 119 -1.31 12.51 -2.17
C LYS A 119 -0.92 11.36 -3.10
N ARG A 120 -1.07 11.55 -4.42
CA ARG A 120 -0.68 10.52 -5.40
C ARG A 120 0.81 10.25 -5.36
N TYR A 121 1.63 11.29 -5.40
CA TYR A 121 3.09 11.19 -5.35
C TYR A 121 3.55 10.46 -4.09
N LEU A 122 3.05 10.83 -2.92
CA LEU A 122 3.40 10.18 -1.66
C LEU A 122 2.97 8.71 -1.63
N CYS A 123 1.74 8.39 -2.04
CA CYS A 123 1.29 7.02 -2.12
C CYS A 123 2.17 6.18 -3.06
N GLU A 124 2.53 6.71 -4.24
CA GLU A 124 3.38 6.02 -5.21
C GLU A 124 4.80 5.81 -4.69
N LEU A 125 5.40 6.83 -4.05
CA LEU A 125 6.69 6.73 -3.40
C LEU A 125 6.70 5.57 -2.37
N PHE A 126 5.71 5.54 -1.48
CA PHE A 126 5.60 4.52 -0.43
C PHE A 126 5.26 3.12 -0.97
N LEU A 127 4.59 3.04 -2.11
CA LEU A 127 4.37 1.76 -2.80
C LEU A 127 5.65 1.20 -3.41
N GLN A 128 6.53 2.05 -3.92
CA GLN A 128 7.70 1.62 -4.70
C GLN A 128 8.96 1.41 -3.86
N GLN A 129 9.16 2.21 -2.81
CA GLN A 129 10.36 2.16 -1.99
C GLN A 129 10.30 1.08 -0.91
N ASP A 130 11.48 0.54 -0.54
CA ASP A 130 11.64 -0.33 0.63
C ASP A 130 11.54 0.49 1.94
N LEU A 131 11.33 -0.21 3.06
CA LEU A 131 11.10 0.43 4.36
C LEU A 131 12.33 1.22 4.84
N ASP A 132 13.55 0.71 4.63
CA ASP A 132 14.76 1.39 5.10
C ASP A 132 15.03 2.68 4.32
N THR A 133 14.74 2.68 3.03
CA THR A 133 14.76 3.90 2.22
C THR A 133 13.73 4.91 2.71
N LEU A 134 12.50 4.47 3.00
CA LEU A 134 11.45 5.35 3.53
C LEU A 134 11.81 5.92 4.90
N ARG A 135 12.38 5.12 5.81
CA ARG A 135 12.89 5.60 7.11
C ARG A 135 13.93 6.70 6.93
N ARG A 136 14.89 6.51 6.01
CA ARG A 136 15.92 7.52 5.72
C ARG A 136 15.33 8.81 5.15
N ILE A 137 14.38 8.68 4.21
CA ILE A 137 13.69 9.85 3.64
C ILE A 137 12.94 10.60 4.74
N MET A 138 12.16 9.90 5.55
CA MET A 138 11.37 10.52 6.61
C MET A 138 12.25 11.18 7.68
N ALA A 139 13.35 10.53 8.11
CA ALA A 139 14.30 11.12 9.06
C ALA A 139 14.94 12.42 8.52
N ARG A 140 15.29 12.45 7.23
CA ARG A 140 15.79 13.70 6.60
C ARG A 140 14.69 14.76 6.48
N ALA A 141 13.46 14.33 6.21
CA ALA A 141 12.32 15.23 6.08
C ALA A 141 11.93 15.90 7.41
N GLU A 142 12.22 15.29 8.56
CA GLU A 142 11.96 15.89 9.87
C GLU A 142 12.70 17.23 10.08
N ALA A 143 13.86 17.39 9.45
CA ALA A 143 14.66 18.61 9.51
C ALA A 143 14.19 19.69 8.52
N LEU A 144 13.19 19.42 7.69
CA LEU A 144 12.67 20.41 6.75
C LEU A 144 11.89 21.50 7.47
N GLU A 145 12.25 22.74 7.16
CA GLU A 145 11.57 23.93 7.62
C GLU A 145 10.74 24.54 6.46
N GLY A 146 9.61 25.13 6.79
CA GLY A 146 8.76 25.82 5.81
C GLY A 146 7.62 26.53 6.52
N ALA A 147 7.25 27.71 6.01
CA ALA A 147 6.21 28.54 6.59
C ALA A 147 4.80 27.92 6.41
N ASP A 148 4.62 27.12 5.38
CA ASP A 148 3.35 26.49 5.06
C ASP A 148 3.51 25.09 4.41
N SER A 149 2.40 24.38 4.24
CA SER A 149 2.36 23.06 3.61
C SER A 149 2.86 23.03 2.17
N LYS A 150 2.80 24.16 1.45
CA LYS A 150 3.29 24.22 0.06
C LYS A 150 4.81 24.26 0.01
N GLU A 151 5.42 25.00 0.91
CA GLU A 151 6.88 25.06 1.03
C GLU A 151 7.43 23.72 1.52
N LEU A 152 6.85 23.16 2.56
CA LEU A 152 7.22 21.83 3.08
C LEU A 152 7.06 20.74 2.02
N GLY A 153 5.97 20.76 1.25
CA GLY A 153 5.75 19.79 0.18
C GLY A 153 6.78 19.91 -0.95
N ARG A 154 7.18 21.12 -1.34
CA ARG A 154 8.26 21.34 -2.33
C ARG A 154 9.62 20.90 -1.82
N ALA A 155 9.93 21.23 -0.55
CA ALA A 155 11.17 20.81 0.08
C ALA A 155 11.25 19.28 0.20
N PHE A 156 10.15 18.62 0.54
CA PHE A 156 10.08 17.16 0.57
C PHE A 156 10.33 16.55 -0.82
N GLN A 157 9.69 17.07 -1.88
CA GLN A 157 9.95 16.58 -3.25
C GLN A 157 11.40 16.75 -3.70
N ALA A 158 12.06 17.83 -3.30
CA ALA A 158 13.47 18.06 -3.61
C ALA A 158 14.44 17.16 -2.83
N LEU A 159 13.97 16.54 -1.73
CA LEU A 159 14.76 15.67 -0.89
C LEU A 159 14.80 14.23 -1.41
N VAL A 160 13.76 13.80 -2.15
CA VAL A 160 13.56 12.46 -2.68
C VAL A 160 14.13 12.31 -4.08
#